data_26f60d84f80d8410fda9b365c4f107ea
#
_entry.id   26f60d84f80d8410fda9b365c4f107ea
#
_cell.length_a   1.000
_cell.length_b   1.000
_cell.length_c   1.000
_cell.angle_alpha   90.00
_cell.angle_beta   90.00
_cell.angle_gamma   90.00
#
_symmetry.space_group_name_H-M   'P 1'
#
loop_
_entity.id
_entity.type
_entity.pdbx_description
1 polymer ?
#
loop_
_entity_poly.entity_id
_entity_poly.type
_entity_poly.pdbx_seq_one_letter_code
_entity_poly.pdbx_strand_id
1 'polypeptide(L)'
;MVCVEKMPNKSPQGLVGLRNLGNTCFMNSILQCLSNTRELRDYCLRNIHRTDLNNNCTTNVALMEEFAKLTQSLWTSVNNEAISPSDFRSQIQRYAPKFVGCNQQDAQEFLRFLLDGLHNEVNRVTVRPKMSVEDFDHLSDDEKGKWMWNMYLEREDSKVVDLFVGQLKSSVTCTVCGFRSTVFDPFWDLSIPVAQKSSGEVTLKDCLRLFTKEDVLDGEERPTCNRCKTRRKCTKRFSIQKFPQILVIHLKRFSDSNIRTSKLSTYVNFPLKELDLREFASDSSERAVYNLYAVSNHSGNALGGHYTSYCKNPALGEWYSYNDSRYPLSNLLACDHITIPSY
;
A
#
# COMPACT_ATOMS: atom_id res chain seq x y z
N MET A 1 31.91 3.48 46.77
CA MET A 1 31.03 4.57 46.32
C MET A 1 30.72 4.28 44.86
N VAL A 2 29.52 3.78 44.53
CA VAL A 2 29.10 3.45 43.15
C VAL A 2 28.25 4.61 42.68
N CYS A 3 28.76 5.43 41.75
CA CYS A 3 27.99 6.47 41.11
C CYS A 3 27.17 5.84 39.99
N VAL A 4 25.85 5.79 40.18
CA VAL A 4 24.89 5.37 39.13
C VAL A 4 24.38 6.64 38.46
N GLU A 5 24.82 6.86 37.23
CA GLU A 5 24.27 7.93 36.38
C GLU A 5 22.85 7.55 35.93
N LYS A 6 21.90 8.45 36.24
CA LYS A 6 20.52 8.29 35.78
C LYS A 6 20.49 8.50 34.26
N MET A 7 20.32 7.43 33.50
CA MET A 7 20.10 7.54 32.07
C MET A 7 18.94 8.52 31.81
N PRO A 8 19.11 9.50 30.93
CA PRO A 8 18.02 10.40 30.58
C PRO A 8 16.85 9.56 30.06
N ASN A 9 15.69 9.71 30.68
CA ASN A 9 14.44 9.07 30.28
C ASN A 9 14.04 9.65 28.91
N LYS A 10 14.63 9.15 27.83
CA LYS A 10 14.11 9.43 26.48
C LYS A 10 12.75 8.75 26.41
N SER A 11 11.69 9.56 26.48
CA SER A 11 10.35 9.06 26.15
C SER A 11 10.43 8.32 24.82
N PRO A 12 9.81 7.13 24.71
CA PRO A 12 9.89 6.32 23.50
C PRO A 12 9.30 7.12 22.35
N GLN A 13 10.13 7.36 21.32
CA GLN A 13 9.76 8.14 20.14
C GLN A 13 8.73 7.37 19.29
N GLY A 14 7.74 8.07 18.75
CA GLY A 14 6.73 7.49 17.87
C GLY A 14 5.60 6.76 18.60
N LEU A 15 5.52 6.83 19.92
CA LEU A 15 4.44 6.24 20.72
C LEU A 15 3.40 7.30 21.13
N VAL A 16 2.77 7.92 20.14
CA VAL A 16 1.78 8.97 20.34
C VAL A 16 0.52 8.64 19.55
N GLY A 17 -0.65 8.78 20.16
CA GLY A 17 -1.95 8.60 19.52
C GLY A 17 -2.34 9.78 18.60
N LEU A 18 -3.33 9.57 17.76
CA LEU A 18 -3.96 10.61 16.93
C LEU A 18 -5.41 10.83 17.35
N ARG A 19 -5.82 12.08 17.53
CA ARG A 19 -7.23 12.40 17.86
C ARG A 19 -8.15 12.00 16.72
N ASN A 20 -9.27 11.35 17.05
CA ASN A 20 -10.34 11.10 16.09
C ASN A 20 -11.16 12.38 15.92
N LEU A 21 -11.22 12.88 14.70
CA LEU A 21 -11.90 14.12 14.34
C LEU A 21 -13.34 13.90 13.80
N GLY A 22 -13.95 12.78 14.17
CA GLY A 22 -15.25 12.33 13.68
C GLY A 22 -15.09 11.31 12.53
N ASN A 23 -15.19 10.01 12.89
CA ASN A 23 -15.02 8.85 11.98
C ASN A 23 -13.72 8.83 11.17
N THR A 24 -12.64 9.43 11.70
CA THR A 24 -11.34 9.49 11.01
C THR A 24 -10.38 8.36 11.39
N CYS A 25 -10.87 7.27 11.98
CA CYS A 25 -10.04 6.12 12.36
C CYS A 25 -9.35 5.47 11.15
N PHE A 26 -9.98 5.46 9.95
CA PHE A 26 -9.37 4.99 8.71
C PHE A 26 -8.11 5.81 8.36
N MET A 27 -8.18 7.12 8.49
CA MET A 27 -7.06 8.04 8.28
C MET A 27 -5.98 7.82 9.33
N ASN A 28 -6.35 7.79 10.62
CA ASN A 28 -5.41 7.62 11.72
C ASN A 28 -4.62 6.32 11.63
N SER A 29 -5.28 5.20 11.29
CA SER A 29 -4.61 3.91 11.14
C SER A 29 -3.56 3.91 10.02
N ILE A 30 -3.86 4.53 8.89
CA ILE A 30 -2.92 4.65 7.76
C ILE A 30 -1.78 5.60 8.10
N LEU A 31 -2.06 6.74 8.74
CA LEU A 31 -1.02 7.69 9.17
C LEU A 31 -0.04 7.04 10.15
N GLN A 32 -0.51 6.21 11.07
CA GLN A 32 0.36 5.47 11.97
C GLN A 32 1.22 4.44 11.22
N CYS A 33 0.65 3.70 10.26
CA CYS A 33 1.41 2.78 9.41
C CYS A 33 2.51 3.52 8.63
N LEU A 34 2.19 4.64 7.98
CA LEU A 34 3.15 5.42 7.20
C LEU A 34 4.20 6.11 8.07
N SER A 35 3.82 6.62 9.25
CA SER A 35 4.75 7.22 10.20
C SER A 35 5.77 6.21 10.74
N ASN A 36 5.42 4.93 10.82
CA ASN A 36 6.32 3.83 11.18
C ASN A 36 7.08 3.23 9.98
N THR A 37 6.85 3.74 8.78
CA THR A 37 7.65 3.42 7.59
C THR A 37 8.99 4.15 7.69
N ARG A 38 10.06 3.43 8.02
CA ARG A 38 11.36 3.98 8.42
C ARG A 38 11.89 5.01 7.41
N GLU A 39 11.95 4.65 6.14
CA GLU A 39 12.54 5.49 5.09
C GLU A 39 11.69 6.74 4.81
N LEU A 40 10.36 6.62 4.86
CA LEU A 40 9.44 7.75 4.69
C LEU A 40 9.47 8.67 5.92
N ARG A 41 9.49 8.10 7.11
CA ARG A 41 9.68 8.85 8.36
C ARG A 41 10.97 9.66 8.35
N ASP A 42 12.10 9.03 8.02
CA ASP A 42 13.41 9.66 8.02
C ASP A 42 13.48 10.78 6.95
N TYR A 43 12.82 10.59 5.82
CA TYR A 43 12.64 11.61 4.79
C TYR A 43 11.94 12.87 5.32
N CYS A 44 10.88 12.68 6.14
CA CYS A 44 10.17 13.76 6.81
C CYS A 44 10.98 14.40 7.93
N LEU A 45 11.57 13.58 8.83
CA LEU A 45 12.31 14.08 10.00
C LEU A 45 13.54 14.91 9.61
N ARG A 46 14.20 14.57 8.52
CA ARG A 46 15.38 15.30 7.99
C ARG A 46 15.01 16.45 7.06
N ASN A 47 13.73 16.74 6.86
CA ASN A 47 13.23 17.77 5.94
C ASN A 47 13.70 17.61 4.48
N ILE A 48 14.08 16.39 4.05
CA ILE A 48 14.55 16.13 2.69
C ILE A 48 13.43 16.39 1.68
N HIS A 49 12.17 16.15 2.05
CA HIS A 49 11.00 16.45 1.22
C HIS A 49 10.96 17.89 0.69
N ARG A 50 11.53 18.86 1.43
CA ARG A 50 11.54 20.27 1.03
C ARG A 50 12.45 20.53 -0.17
N THR A 51 13.51 19.72 -0.35
CA THR A 51 14.38 19.80 -1.53
C THR A 51 13.75 19.19 -2.77
N ASP A 52 12.80 18.29 -2.58
CA ASP A 52 12.12 17.58 -3.66
C ASP A 52 10.77 18.22 -4.05
N LEU A 53 10.34 19.30 -3.36
CA LEU A 53 9.08 19.98 -3.69
C LEU A 53 9.05 20.45 -5.15
N ASN A 54 8.01 20.02 -5.86
CA ASN A 54 7.78 20.37 -7.26
C ASN A 54 7.00 21.68 -7.36
N ASN A 55 7.68 22.77 -7.70
CA ASN A 55 7.07 24.09 -7.88
C ASN A 55 6.07 24.16 -9.05
N ASN A 56 6.07 23.18 -9.95
CA ASN A 56 5.11 23.06 -11.05
C ASN A 56 3.90 22.19 -10.69
N CYS A 57 3.80 21.76 -9.43
CA CYS A 57 2.63 21.02 -8.97
C CYS A 57 1.39 21.93 -9.05
N THR A 58 0.37 21.50 -9.77
CA THR A 58 -0.87 22.26 -9.99
C THR A 58 -1.82 22.21 -8.82
N THR A 59 -1.56 21.36 -7.85
CA THR A 59 -2.36 21.23 -6.62
C THR A 59 -1.96 22.34 -5.65
N ASN A 60 -2.85 23.30 -5.41
CA ASN A 60 -2.65 24.36 -4.41
C ASN A 60 -2.88 23.82 -2.99
N VAL A 61 -2.21 22.74 -2.63
CA VAL A 61 -2.26 22.12 -1.29
C VAL A 61 -0.84 21.92 -0.77
N ALA A 62 -0.69 21.85 0.52
CA ALA A 62 0.58 21.60 1.21
C ALA A 62 0.52 20.24 1.92
N LEU A 63 0.12 19.20 1.19
CA LEU A 63 -0.14 17.88 1.78
C LEU A 63 1.14 17.23 2.29
N MET A 64 2.23 17.30 1.52
CA MET A 64 3.53 16.75 1.90
C MET A 64 4.11 17.47 3.13
N GLU A 65 4.01 18.79 3.17
CA GLU A 65 4.50 19.58 4.31
C GLU A 65 3.71 19.26 5.58
N GLU A 66 2.37 19.17 5.50
CA GLU A 66 1.54 18.85 6.67
C GLU A 66 1.69 17.38 7.10
N PHE A 67 1.89 16.45 6.16
CA PHE A 67 2.25 15.07 6.47
C PHE A 67 3.60 14.98 7.19
N ALA A 68 4.59 15.75 6.74
CA ALA A 68 5.92 15.79 7.36
C ALA A 68 5.86 16.39 8.77
N LYS A 69 5.16 17.52 8.96
CA LYS A 69 4.96 18.14 10.28
C LYS A 69 4.26 17.19 11.26
N LEU A 70 3.21 16.49 10.79
CA LEU A 70 2.50 15.51 11.61
C LEU A 70 3.43 14.36 12.01
N THR A 71 4.20 13.82 11.05
CA THR A 71 5.19 12.77 11.32
C THR A 71 6.25 13.24 12.29
N GLN A 72 6.78 14.44 12.12
CA GLN A 72 7.74 15.06 13.06
C GLN A 72 7.13 15.15 14.48
N SER A 73 5.91 15.67 14.60
CA SER A 73 5.22 15.77 15.87
C SER A 73 5.04 14.41 16.56
N LEU A 74 4.67 13.36 15.82
CA LEU A 74 4.54 11.99 16.34
C LEU A 74 5.87 11.43 16.88
N TRP A 75 7.01 11.83 16.28
CA TRP A 75 8.32 11.28 16.63
C TRP A 75 9.17 12.15 17.54
N THR A 76 8.81 13.42 17.76
CA THR A 76 9.55 14.37 18.60
C THR A 76 8.77 14.84 19.83
N SER A 77 7.48 14.48 19.94
CA SER A 77 6.67 14.83 21.12
C SER A 77 7.28 14.24 22.38
N VAL A 78 7.42 15.08 23.39
CA VAL A 78 7.86 14.68 24.74
C VAL A 78 6.68 14.36 25.66
N ASN A 79 5.49 14.80 25.30
CA ASN A 79 4.25 14.55 26.03
C ASN A 79 3.52 13.37 25.38
N ASN A 80 2.97 12.49 26.21
CA ASN A 80 2.17 11.35 25.72
C ASN A 80 0.75 11.75 25.31
N GLU A 81 0.49 13.03 25.04
CA GLU A 81 -0.81 13.52 24.60
C GLU A 81 -1.04 13.25 23.13
N ALA A 82 -2.25 12.80 22.81
CA ALA A 82 -2.64 12.53 21.43
C ALA A 82 -2.64 13.82 20.59
N ILE A 83 -2.03 13.75 19.41
CA ILE A 83 -1.91 14.85 18.44
C ILE A 83 -3.20 14.96 17.62
N SER A 84 -3.63 16.19 17.34
CA SER A 84 -4.72 16.47 16.42
C SER A 84 -4.21 16.53 14.98
N PRO A 85 -4.66 15.66 14.05
CA PRO A 85 -4.29 15.73 12.64
C PRO A 85 -5.16 16.71 11.84
N SER A 86 -5.65 17.82 12.45
CA SER A 86 -6.61 18.76 11.84
C SER A 86 -6.06 19.44 10.57
N ASP A 87 -4.81 19.91 10.64
CA ASP A 87 -4.20 20.65 9.54
C ASP A 87 -3.92 19.72 8.36
N PHE A 88 -3.39 18.54 8.64
CA PHE A 88 -3.26 17.48 7.64
C PHE A 88 -4.62 17.12 7.02
N ARG A 89 -5.67 16.91 7.84
CA ARG A 89 -7.03 16.62 7.36
C ARG A 89 -7.52 17.69 6.41
N SER A 90 -7.29 18.95 6.72
CA SER A 90 -7.69 20.06 5.87
C SER A 90 -7.03 20.01 4.49
N GLN A 91 -5.75 19.64 4.41
CA GLN A 91 -5.05 19.52 3.14
C GLN A 91 -5.49 18.31 2.32
N ILE A 92 -5.64 17.14 2.94
CA ILE A 92 -6.11 15.94 2.22
C ILE A 92 -7.54 16.09 1.72
N GLN A 93 -8.40 16.79 2.44
CA GLN A 93 -9.77 17.09 2.00
C GLN A 93 -9.81 18.06 0.83
N ARG A 94 -8.86 18.99 0.73
CA ARG A 94 -8.70 19.87 -0.44
C ARG A 94 -8.17 19.12 -1.65
N TYR A 95 -7.24 18.19 -1.43
CA TYR A 95 -6.69 17.33 -2.49
C TYR A 95 -7.74 16.31 -2.99
N ALA A 96 -8.44 15.67 -2.08
CA ALA A 96 -9.43 14.63 -2.37
C ALA A 96 -10.77 14.94 -1.67
N PRO A 97 -11.65 15.72 -2.32
CA PRO A 97 -12.90 16.19 -1.73
C PRO A 97 -13.86 15.08 -1.25
N LYS A 98 -13.71 13.85 -1.73
CA LYS A 98 -14.48 12.71 -1.25
C LYS A 98 -14.32 12.44 0.25
N PHE A 99 -13.20 12.85 0.86
CA PHE A 99 -12.96 12.71 2.31
C PHE A 99 -13.51 13.88 3.14
N VAL A 100 -14.26 14.78 2.52
CA VAL A 100 -14.96 15.85 3.23
C VAL A 100 -16.16 15.27 4.00
N GLY A 101 -16.42 15.81 5.19
CA GLY A 101 -17.52 15.36 6.05
C GLY A 101 -17.06 14.37 7.13
N CYS A 102 -18.05 13.66 7.71
CA CYS A 102 -17.85 12.76 8.84
C CYS A 102 -18.23 11.31 8.52
N ASN A 103 -18.35 10.94 7.24
CA ASN A 103 -18.63 9.57 6.86
C ASN A 103 -17.40 8.68 7.07
N GLN A 104 -17.65 7.43 7.43
CA GLN A 104 -16.60 6.42 7.41
C GLN A 104 -16.14 6.16 5.96
N GLN A 105 -14.83 5.98 5.77
CA GLN A 105 -14.23 5.78 4.46
C GLN A 105 -13.36 4.53 4.45
N ASP A 106 -13.03 4.05 3.26
CA ASP A 106 -12.12 2.93 3.06
C ASP A 106 -10.65 3.36 3.27
N ALA A 107 -9.94 2.62 4.13
CA ALA A 107 -8.54 2.94 4.46
C ALA A 107 -7.59 2.69 3.27
N GLN A 108 -7.84 1.67 2.42
CA GLN A 108 -7.02 1.42 1.24
C GLN A 108 -7.21 2.52 0.21
N GLU A 109 -8.44 2.95 -0.02
CA GLU A 109 -8.71 4.07 -0.91
C GLU A 109 -8.07 5.36 -0.39
N PHE A 110 -8.16 5.63 0.92
CA PHE A 110 -7.48 6.76 1.54
C PHE A 110 -5.96 6.68 1.32
N LEU A 111 -5.34 5.51 1.55
CA LEU A 111 -3.90 5.31 1.31
C LEU A 111 -3.51 5.65 -0.13
N ARG A 112 -4.31 5.23 -1.12
CA ARG A 112 -4.06 5.52 -2.55
C ARG A 112 -4.07 7.01 -2.83
N PHE A 113 -5.09 7.73 -2.37
CA PHE A 113 -5.16 9.19 -2.54
C PHE A 113 -4.03 9.91 -1.80
N LEU A 114 -3.68 9.44 -0.61
CA LEU A 114 -2.58 10.03 0.16
C LEU A 114 -1.24 9.85 -0.57
N LEU A 115 -0.90 8.63 -0.97
CA LEU A 115 0.37 8.36 -1.67
C LEU A 115 0.44 9.13 -2.99
N ASP A 116 -0.66 9.21 -3.74
CA ASP A 116 -0.74 9.98 -4.98
C ASP A 116 -0.52 11.48 -4.72
N GLY A 117 -1.16 12.04 -3.70
CA GLY A 117 -1.00 13.45 -3.33
C GLY A 117 0.43 13.78 -2.88
N LEU A 118 1.00 12.93 -2.01
CA LEU A 118 2.39 13.10 -1.58
C LEU A 118 3.36 13.01 -2.77
N HIS A 119 3.16 12.02 -3.65
CA HIS A 119 3.96 11.84 -4.85
C HIS A 119 3.92 13.08 -5.76
N ASN A 120 2.72 13.58 -6.06
CA ASN A 120 2.56 14.72 -6.98
C ASN A 120 3.31 15.96 -6.49
N GLU A 121 3.35 16.22 -5.18
CA GLU A 121 4.04 17.40 -4.62
C GLU A 121 5.57 17.25 -4.58
N VAL A 122 6.10 16.02 -4.60
CA VAL A 122 7.55 15.76 -4.60
C VAL A 122 8.01 14.99 -5.85
N ASN A 123 7.23 15.06 -6.92
CA ASN A 123 7.62 14.48 -8.20
C ASN A 123 8.81 15.26 -8.79
N ARG A 124 9.97 14.60 -8.92
CA ARG A 124 11.20 15.19 -9.48
C ARG A 124 11.05 15.57 -10.95
N VAL A 125 10.05 14.98 -11.63
CA VAL A 125 9.74 15.30 -13.03
C VAL A 125 8.86 16.54 -13.07
N THR A 126 9.44 17.65 -13.49
CA THR A 126 8.74 18.95 -13.62
C THR A 126 8.04 19.12 -14.96
N VAL A 127 8.52 18.44 -16.01
CA VAL A 127 7.95 18.44 -17.37
C VAL A 127 7.77 17.01 -17.84
N ARG A 128 6.53 16.57 -17.95
CA ARG A 128 6.22 15.20 -18.41
C ARG A 128 6.40 15.09 -19.93
N PRO A 129 7.24 14.16 -20.42
CA PRO A 129 7.38 13.93 -21.86
C PRO A 129 6.07 13.39 -22.47
N LYS A 130 5.89 13.66 -23.77
CA LYS A 130 4.81 13.02 -24.53
C LYS A 130 5.12 11.54 -24.69
N MET A 131 4.14 10.69 -24.47
CA MET A 131 4.29 9.26 -24.73
C MET A 131 4.43 9.01 -26.23
N SER A 132 5.51 8.32 -26.64
CA SER A 132 5.60 7.73 -27.97
C SER A 132 4.77 6.45 -27.99
N VAL A 133 3.90 6.32 -28.99
CA VAL A 133 3.15 5.07 -29.23
C VAL A 133 4.02 4.23 -30.16
N GLU A 134 5.01 3.54 -29.60
CA GLU A 134 5.82 2.59 -30.36
C GLU A 134 5.30 1.16 -30.11
N ASP A 135 5.41 0.31 -31.12
CA ASP A 135 5.06 -1.10 -31.02
C ASP A 135 6.30 -1.89 -30.54
N PHE A 136 6.23 -2.43 -29.34
CA PHE A 136 7.31 -3.19 -28.70
C PHE A 136 7.08 -4.71 -28.75
N ASP A 137 6.21 -5.19 -29.63
CA ASP A 137 5.93 -6.63 -29.75
C ASP A 137 7.14 -7.45 -30.24
N HIS A 138 8.20 -6.78 -30.72
CA HIS A 138 9.47 -7.40 -31.10
C HIS A 138 10.44 -7.62 -29.93
N LEU A 139 10.23 -6.96 -28.80
CA LEU A 139 11.09 -7.10 -27.61
C LEU A 139 10.70 -8.33 -26.78
N SER A 140 11.68 -8.90 -26.09
CA SER A 140 11.42 -9.87 -25.05
C SER A 140 10.61 -9.26 -23.90
N ASP A 141 9.88 -10.08 -23.15
CA ASP A 141 9.09 -9.61 -22.00
C ASP A 141 9.94 -8.84 -20.97
N ASP A 142 11.17 -9.26 -20.75
CA ASP A 142 12.08 -8.59 -19.81
C ASP A 142 12.54 -7.22 -20.32
N GLU A 143 12.91 -7.12 -21.59
CA GLU A 143 13.28 -5.83 -22.23
C GLU A 143 12.09 -4.88 -22.25
N LYS A 144 10.91 -5.38 -22.63
CA LYS A 144 9.67 -4.62 -22.65
C LYS A 144 9.30 -4.11 -21.22
N GLY A 145 9.44 -4.97 -20.21
CA GLY A 145 9.21 -4.59 -18.81
C GLY A 145 10.14 -3.48 -18.35
N LYS A 146 11.44 -3.58 -18.62
CA LYS A 146 12.45 -2.56 -18.31
C LYS A 146 12.18 -1.25 -19.04
N TRP A 147 11.83 -1.33 -20.31
CA TRP A 147 11.52 -0.14 -21.11
C TRP A 147 10.28 0.58 -20.59
N MET A 148 9.19 -0.15 -20.33
CA MET A 148 7.95 0.41 -19.76
C MET A 148 8.19 1.03 -18.38
N TRP A 149 9.07 0.42 -17.56
CA TRP A 149 9.46 0.97 -16.28
C TRP A 149 10.21 2.31 -16.41
N ASN A 150 11.17 2.39 -17.32
CA ASN A 150 11.91 3.62 -17.58
C ASN A 150 10.98 4.75 -18.07
N MET A 151 10.06 4.44 -18.99
CA MET A 151 9.04 5.40 -19.44
C MET A 151 8.14 5.88 -18.29
N TYR A 152 7.82 4.99 -17.35
CA TYR A 152 7.06 5.38 -16.16
C TYR A 152 7.88 6.38 -15.32
N LEU A 153 9.16 6.11 -15.07
CA LEU A 153 10.03 6.97 -14.28
C LEU A 153 10.32 8.33 -14.95
N GLU A 154 10.30 8.40 -16.28
CA GLU A 154 10.42 9.69 -17.00
C GLU A 154 9.25 10.66 -16.72
N ARG A 155 8.17 10.16 -16.13
CA ARG A 155 6.95 10.92 -15.84
C ARG A 155 6.63 11.00 -14.36
N GLU A 156 6.93 9.93 -13.63
CA GLU A 156 6.52 9.70 -12.24
C GLU A 156 7.75 9.22 -11.44
N ASP A 157 8.52 10.17 -10.92
CA ASP A 157 9.73 9.91 -10.15
C ASP A 157 9.69 10.69 -8.82
N SER A 158 9.65 9.97 -7.70
CA SER A 158 9.65 10.57 -6.37
C SER A 158 10.11 9.58 -5.31
N LYS A 159 10.42 10.08 -4.11
CA LYS A 159 10.69 9.23 -2.96
C LYS A 159 9.54 8.24 -2.66
N VAL A 160 8.30 8.63 -2.92
CA VAL A 160 7.13 7.76 -2.72
C VAL A 160 7.11 6.63 -3.75
N VAL A 161 7.43 6.95 -5.02
CA VAL A 161 7.59 5.94 -6.09
C VAL A 161 8.73 4.97 -5.77
N ASP A 162 9.88 5.48 -5.34
CA ASP A 162 11.05 4.65 -4.95
C ASP A 162 10.68 3.61 -3.89
N LEU A 163 9.78 3.96 -2.97
CA LEU A 163 9.41 3.09 -1.86
C LEU A 163 8.28 2.12 -2.19
N PHE A 164 7.20 2.60 -2.81
CA PHE A 164 5.91 1.88 -2.84
C PHE A 164 5.53 1.31 -4.20
N VAL A 165 6.17 1.72 -5.30
CA VAL A 165 5.71 1.32 -6.63
C VAL A 165 6.48 0.11 -7.15
N GLY A 166 5.71 -0.91 -7.53
CA GLY A 166 6.18 -2.08 -8.25
C GLY A 166 5.62 -2.13 -9.67
N GLN A 167 5.94 -3.18 -10.40
CA GLN A 167 5.44 -3.41 -11.76
C GLN A 167 4.79 -4.79 -11.86
N LEU A 168 3.55 -4.82 -12.35
CA LEU A 168 2.78 -6.04 -12.61
C LEU A 168 2.87 -6.37 -14.10
N LYS A 169 3.08 -7.65 -14.41
CA LYS A 169 3.00 -8.21 -15.75
C LYS A 169 1.65 -8.88 -15.95
N SER A 170 0.88 -8.43 -16.91
CA SER A 170 -0.36 -9.07 -17.37
C SER A 170 -0.12 -9.73 -18.71
N SER A 171 -0.29 -11.05 -18.80
CA SER A 171 -0.12 -11.83 -20.01
C SER A 171 -1.48 -12.36 -20.48
N VAL A 172 -1.85 -12.08 -21.74
CA VAL A 172 -3.03 -12.62 -22.39
C VAL A 172 -2.60 -13.51 -23.56
N THR A 173 -2.95 -14.79 -23.52
CA THR A 173 -2.56 -15.77 -24.53
C THR A 173 -3.79 -16.28 -25.29
N CYS A 174 -3.78 -16.14 -26.61
CA CYS A 174 -4.84 -16.68 -27.47
C CYS A 174 -4.76 -18.21 -27.52
N THR A 175 -5.84 -18.92 -27.17
CA THR A 175 -5.87 -20.38 -27.16
C THR A 175 -5.89 -21.01 -28.56
N VAL A 176 -6.16 -20.20 -29.60
CA VAL A 176 -6.26 -20.69 -31.02
C VAL A 176 -4.90 -20.60 -31.70
N CYS A 177 -4.21 -19.45 -31.63
CA CYS A 177 -2.96 -19.26 -32.37
C CYS A 177 -1.72 -19.16 -31.50
N GLY A 178 -1.87 -19.23 -30.16
CA GLY A 178 -0.77 -19.12 -29.22
C GLY A 178 -0.14 -17.72 -29.10
N PHE A 179 -0.70 -16.70 -29.80
CA PHE A 179 -0.18 -15.34 -29.67
C PHE A 179 -0.34 -14.84 -28.24
N ARG A 180 0.77 -14.35 -27.67
CA ARG A 180 0.81 -13.77 -26.33
C ARG A 180 1.01 -12.26 -26.43
N SER A 181 0.12 -11.51 -25.79
CA SER A 181 0.27 -10.07 -25.54
C SER A 181 0.60 -9.85 -24.08
N THR A 182 1.61 -9.03 -23.80
CA THR A 182 2.03 -8.67 -22.43
C THR A 182 1.93 -7.17 -22.22
N VAL A 183 1.39 -6.79 -21.06
CA VAL A 183 1.31 -5.41 -20.59
C VAL A 183 2.00 -5.33 -19.23
N PHE A 184 2.71 -4.23 -19.00
CA PHE A 184 3.44 -3.97 -17.76
C PHE A 184 2.91 -2.69 -17.13
N ASP A 185 2.17 -2.85 -16.03
CA ASP A 185 1.51 -1.74 -15.35
C ASP A 185 2.16 -1.47 -14.00
N PRO A 186 2.40 -0.20 -13.61
CA PRO A 186 2.83 0.12 -12.25
C PRO A 186 1.70 -0.17 -11.27
N PHE A 187 2.05 -0.63 -10.07
CA PHE A 187 1.10 -0.77 -8.96
C PHE A 187 1.65 -0.16 -7.68
N TRP A 188 0.76 0.40 -6.87
CA TRP A 188 1.04 1.02 -5.57
C TRP A 188 0.65 0.12 -4.41
N ASP A 189 -0.29 -0.76 -4.65
CA ASP A 189 -0.73 -1.83 -3.76
C ASP A 189 -1.24 -3.02 -4.57
N LEU A 190 -1.16 -4.20 -4.01
CA LEU A 190 -1.79 -5.40 -4.55
C LEU A 190 -3.12 -5.65 -3.84
N SER A 191 -4.21 -5.34 -4.52
CA SER A 191 -5.56 -5.70 -4.08
C SER A 191 -5.90 -7.12 -4.50
N ILE A 192 -5.76 -8.07 -3.57
CA ILE A 192 -5.90 -9.50 -3.84
C ILE A 192 -7.22 -10.06 -3.28
N PRO A 193 -7.83 -11.06 -3.95
CA PRO A 193 -9.02 -11.73 -3.45
C PRO A 193 -8.69 -12.56 -2.20
N VAL A 194 -9.68 -12.73 -1.32
CA VAL A 194 -9.57 -13.65 -0.19
C VAL A 194 -9.92 -15.04 -0.67
N ALA A 195 -8.98 -15.97 -0.56
CA ALA A 195 -9.21 -17.37 -0.90
C ALA A 195 -10.26 -18.01 0.05
N GLN A 196 -11.01 -18.98 -0.46
CA GLN A 196 -11.93 -19.77 0.33
C GLN A 196 -11.50 -21.22 0.26
N LYS A 197 -11.46 -21.90 1.38
CA LYS A 197 -11.18 -23.34 1.48
C LYS A 197 -12.33 -24.05 2.17
N SER A 198 -12.67 -25.24 1.72
CA SER A 198 -13.68 -26.10 2.34
C SER A 198 -13.18 -26.68 3.67
N SER A 199 -11.87 -26.80 3.84
CA SER A 199 -11.22 -27.27 5.07
C SER A 199 -9.80 -26.69 5.15
N GLY A 200 -9.31 -26.54 6.39
CA GLY A 200 -7.98 -26.02 6.66
C GLY A 200 -7.89 -24.49 6.69
N GLU A 201 -6.73 -24.01 7.04
CA GLU A 201 -6.43 -22.60 7.21
C GLU A 201 -6.15 -21.91 5.86
N VAL A 202 -6.67 -20.70 5.67
CA VAL A 202 -6.37 -19.87 4.50
C VAL A 202 -5.11 -19.05 4.81
N THR A 203 -4.13 -19.11 3.92
CA THR A 203 -2.90 -18.34 4.04
C THR A 203 -2.86 -17.17 3.05
N LEU A 204 -2.01 -16.17 3.33
CA LEU A 204 -1.76 -15.08 2.40
C LEU A 204 -1.25 -15.57 1.03
N LYS A 205 -0.43 -16.63 1.03
CA LYS A 205 0.03 -17.27 -0.22
C LYS A 205 -1.12 -17.89 -1.03
N ASP A 206 -2.14 -18.43 -0.38
CA ASP A 206 -3.33 -18.93 -1.08
C ASP A 206 -4.09 -17.80 -1.79
N CYS A 207 -4.19 -16.64 -1.14
CA CYS A 207 -4.79 -15.45 -1.74
C CYS A 207 -3.98 -14.93 -2.93
N LEU A 208 -2.65 -14.92 -2.82
CA LEU A 208 -1.75 -14.55 -3.92
C LEU A 208 -1.77 -15.56 -5.07
N ARG A 209 -1.85 -16.87 -4.78
CA ARG A 209 -2.04 -17.91 -5.81
C ARG A 209 -3.35 -17.73 -6.54
N LEU A 210 -4.42 -17.37 -5.83
CA LEU A 210 -5.70 -17.05 -6.45
C LEU A 210 -5.60 -15.80 -7.34
N PHE A 211 -4.88 -14.77 -6.91
CA PHE A 211 -4.65 -13.54 -7.69
C PHE A 211 -3.82 -13.80 -8.97
N THR A 212 -2.83 -14.70 -8.91
CA THR A 212 -1.95 -15.03 -10.03
C THR A 212 -2.39 -16.25 -10.83
N LYS A 213 -3.54 -16.84 -10.48
CA LYS A 213 -4.12 -17.96 -11.20
C LYS A 213 -4.43 -17.55 -12.65
N GLU A 214 -4.26 -18.49 -13.55
CA GLU A 214 -4.67 -18.31 -14.94
C GLU A 214 -6.20 -18.33 -15.04
N ASP A 215 -6.76 -17.23 -15.54
CA ASP A 215 -8.19 -17.08 -15.81
C ASP A 215 -8.49 -17.28 -17.28
N VAL A 216 -9.67 -17.83 -17.60
CA VAL A 216 -10.13 -18.05 -18.96
C VAL A 216 -11.11 -16.94 -19.35
N LEU A 217 -10.72 -16.16 -20.36
CA LEU A 217 -11.57 -15.14 -20.98
C LEU A 217 -12.36 -15.77 -22.12
N ASP A 218 -13.66 -16.02 -21.89
CA ASP A 218 -14.56 -16.68 -22.85
C ASP A 218 -15.91 -15.95 -22.95
N GLY A 219 -16.77 -16.35 -23.90
CA GLY A 219 -18.07 -15.71 -24.10
C GLY A 219 -17.95 -14.23 -24.47
N GLU A 220 -18.58 -13.37 -23.70
CA GLU A 220 -18.56 -11.91 -23.89
C GLU A 220 -17.21 -11.27 -23.50
N GLU A 221 -16.41 -11.94 -22.68
CA GLU A 221 -15.10 -11.44 -22.22
C GLU A 221 -13.97 -11.73 -23.24
N ARG A 222 -14.25 -12.38 -24.37
CA ARG A 222 -13.23 -12.69 -25.38
C ARG A 222 -12.57 -11.42 -25.92
N PRO A 223 -11.25 -11.22 -25.75
CA PRO A 223 -10.55 -10.10 -26.36
C PRO A 223 -10.33 -10.33 -27.86
N THR A 224 -10.09 -9.25 -28.59
CA THR A 224 -9.64 -9.34 -29.98
C THR A 224 -8.16 -9.73 -30.01
N CYS A 225 -7.86 -10.88 -30.60
CA CYS A 225 -6.48 -11.33 -30.77
C CYS A 225 -5.80 -10.56 -31.90
N ASN A 226 -4.65 -9.94 -31.65
CA ASN A 226 -3.92 -9.14 -32.63
C ASN A 226 -3.45 -9.96 -33.86
N ARG A 227 -3.18 -11.27 -33.67
CA ARG A 227 -2.79 -12.16 -34.76
C ARG A 227 -4.01 -12.71 -35.57
N CYS A 228 -5.05 -13.13 -34.84
CA CYS A 228 -6.27 -13.66 -35.51
C CYS A 228 -7.18 -12.56 -36.03
N LYS A 229 -7.00 -11.30 -35.63
CA LYS A 229 -7.84 -10.13 -35.95
C LYS A 229 -9.34 -10.30 -35.63
N THR A 230 -9.69 -11.25 -34.74
CA THR A 230 -11.06 -11.56 -34.30
C THR A 230 -11.10 -11.83 -32.79
N ARG A 231 -12.29 -11.74 -32.20
CA ARG A 231 -12.50 -12.11 -30.78
C ARG A 231 -12.24 -13.61 -30.61
N ARG A 232 -11.34 -13.93 -29.68
CA ARG A 232 -10.94 -15.32 -29.42
C ARG A 232 -10.94 -15.60 -27.91
N LYS A 233 -11.21 -16.85 -27.58
CA LYS A 233 -10.96 -17.37 -26.26
C LYS A 233 -9.49 -17.22 -25.94
N CYS A 234 -9.18 -16.63 -24.76
CA CYS A 234 -7.82 -16.39 -24.31
C CYS A 234 -7.67 -16.82 -22.86
N THR A 235 -6.45 -17.02 -22.41
CA THR A 235 -6.12 -17.11 -21.01
C THR A 235 -5.41 -15.85 -20.56
N LYS A 236 -5.68 -15.40 -19.32
CA LYS A 236 -5.06 -14.23 -18.70
C LYS A 236 -4.37 -14.64 -17.41
N ARG A 237 -3.15 -14.19 -17.22
CA ARG A 237 -2.38 -14.44 -16.00
C ARG A 237 -1.63 -13.19 -15.54
N PHE A 238 -1.59 -12.97 -14.23
CA PHE A 238 -0.74 -11.96 -13.59
C PHE A 238 0.53 -12.58 -13.01
N SER A 239 1.62 -11.85 -13.08
CA SER A 239 2.86 -12.10 -12.33
C SER A 239 3.51 -10.77 -11.95
N ILE A 240 4.39 -10.76 -10.96
CA ILE A 240 5.06 -9.54 -10.51
C ILE A 240 6.38 -9.42 -11.27
N GLN A 241 6.53 -8.34 -12.06
CA GLN A 241 7.74 -8.06 -12.84
C GLN A 241 8.78 -7.34 -12.02
N LYS A 242 8.36 -6.42 -11.14
CA LYS A 242 9.25 -5.68 -10.24
C LYS A 242 8.58 -5.55 -8.88
N PHE A 243 9.29 -5.99 -7.85
CA PHE A 243 8.84 -5.85 -6.47
C PHE A 243 9.22 -4.47 -5.91
N PRO A 244 8.29 -3.75 -5.23
CA PRO A 244 8.60 -2.49 -4.57
C PRO A 244 9.45 -2.73 -3.32
N GLN A 245 10.13 -1.70 -2.82
CA GLN A 245 10.83 -1.77 -1.54
C GLN A 245 9.85 -2.03 -0.38
N ILE A 246 8.69 -1.41 -0.42
CA ILE A 246 7.59 -1.58 0.54
C ILE A 246 6.38 -2.08 -0.23
N LEU A 247 5.98 -3.31 0.04
CA LEU A 247 4.82 -3.94 -0.59
C LEU A 247 3.58 -3.74 0.29
N VAL A 248 2.59 -3.07 -0.26
CA VAL A 248 1.26 -2.94 0.34
C VAL A 248 0.36 -4.02 -0.23
N ILE A 249 -0.22 -4.86 0.64
CA ILE A 249 -1.20 -5.88 0.26
C ILE A 249 -2.55 -5.51 0.87
N HIS A 250 -3.56 -5.40 0.03
CA HIS A 250 -4.95 -5.18 0.41
C HIS A 250 -5.77 -6.46 0.18
N LEU A 251 -6.41 -6.97 1.22
CA LEU A 251 -7.32 -8.11 1.12
C LEU A 251 -8.72 -7.60 0.77
N LYS A 252 -9.23 -7.96 -0.41
CA LYS A 252 -10.59 -7.61 -0.87
C LYS A 252 -11.64 -8.37 -0.05
N ARG A 253 -12.00 -7.80 1.11
CA ARG A 253 -12.98 -8.39 2.03
C ARG A 253 -14.41 -7.97 1.79
N PHE A 254 -14.62 -6.83 1.14
CA PHE A 254 -15.95 -6.36 0.78
C PHE A 254 -16.29 -6.84 -0.62
N SER A 255 -17.39 -7.59 -0.76
CA SER A 255 -17.88 -8.03 -2.06
C SER A 255 -18.94 -7.07 -2.58
N ASP A 256 -18.76 -6.60 -3.81
CA ASP A 256 -19.73 -5.81 -4.57
C ASP A 256 -20.82 -6.72 -5.21
N SER A 257 -21.33 -7.71 -4.49
CA SER A 257 -22.48 -8.43 -5.02
C SER A 257 -23.71 -7.49 -5.02
N ASN A 258 -24.33 -7.33 -6.16
CA ASN A 258 -25.45 -6.42 -6.43
C ASN A 258 -26.69 -6.55 -5.48
N ILE A 259 -26.67 -7.45 -4.52
CA ILE A 259 -27.79 -7.76 -3.63
C ILE A 259 -27.46 -7.55 -2.15
N ARG A 260 -26.22 -7.69 -1.71
CA ARG A 260 -25.78 -7.42 -0.33
C ARG A 260 -24.28 -7.16 -0.28
N THR A 261 -23.87 -5.99 0.20
CA THR A 261 -22.50 -5.72 0.64
C THR A 261 -22.22 -6.57 1.88
N SER A 262 -21.47 -7.65 1.73
CA SER A 262 -21.05 -8.50 2.84
C SER A 262 -19.54 -8.40 3.03
N LYS A 263 -19.10 -8.35 4.28
CA LYS A 263 -17.68 -8.44 4.64
C LYS A 263 -17.28 -9.90 4.80
N LEU A 264 -16.25 -10.33 4.09
CA LEU A 264 -15.64 -11.65 4.26
C LEU A 264 -14.85 -11.68 5.58
N SER A 265 -15.29 -12.52 6.52
CA SER A 265 -14.66 -12.70 7.84
C SER A 265 -13.61 -13.81 7.85
N THR A 266 -13.33 -14.46 6.72
CA THR A 266 -12.32 -15.52 6.61
C THR A 266 -10.99 -15.08 7.21
N TYR A 267 -10.50 -15.84 8.20
CA TYR A 267 -9.18 -15.64 8.75
C TYR A 267 -8.11 -15.95 7.69
N VAL A 268 -7.16 -15.04 7.51
CA VAL A 268 -6.04 -15.21 6.59
C VAL A 268 -4.75 -15.15 7.39
N ASN A 269 -4.08 -16.31 7.49
CA ASN A 269 -2.79 -16.40 8.15
C ASN A 269 -1.66 -15.86 7.27
N PHE A 270 -0.76 -15.09 7.85
CA PHE A 270 0.42 -14.53 7.18
C PHE A 270 1.63 -14.51 8.10
N PRO A 271 2.84 -14.77 7.57
CA PRO A 271 4.05 -14.74 8.36
C PRO A 271 4.47 -13.31 8.71
N LEU A 272 5.00 -13.10 9.92
CA LEU A 272 5.57 -11.81 10.33
C LEU A 272 6.95 -11.55 9.75
N LYS A 273 7.67 -12.63 9.42
CA LYS A 273 9.03 -12.58 8.87
C LYS A 273 9.15 -13.51 7.67
N GLU A 274 10.08 -13.18 6.78
CA GLU A 274 10.51 -14.03 5.68
C GLU A 274 9.37 -14.47 4.74
N LEU A 275 8.43 -13.56 4.46
CA LEU A 275 7.43 -13.79 3.41
C LEU A 275 8.14 -13.86 2.05
N ASP A 276 8.36 -15.07 1.57
CA ASP A 276 8.97 -15.33 0.27
C ASP A 276 7.91 -15.33 -0.83
N LEU A 277 8.03 -14.38 -1.77
CA LEU A 277 7.11 -14.15 -2.88
C LEU A 277 7.70 -14.53 -4.26
N ARG A 278 8.86 -15.22 -4.31
CA ARG A 278 9.51 -15.59 -5.56
C ARG A 278 8.63 -16.44 -6.48
N GLU A 279 7.72 -17.24 -5.93
CA GLU A 279 6.78 -18.04 -6.74
C GLU A 279 5.82 -17.19 -7.59
N PHE A 280 5.64 -15.90 -7.24
CA PHE A 280 4.75 -14.95 -7.93
C PHE A 280 5.51 -14.02 -8.89
N ALA A 281 6.83 -14.08 -8.89
CA ALA A 281 7.68 -13.30 -9.79
C ALA A 281 7.56 -13.78 -11.24
N SER A 282 7.70 -12.87 -12.19
CA SER A 282 7.83 -13.21 -13.60
C SER A 282 9.19 -13.84 -13.92
N ASP A 283 10.23 -13.47 -13.15
CA ASP A 283 11.58 -14.06 -13.14
C ASP A 283 11.91 -14.50 -11.70
N SER A 284 12.23 -15.78 -11.53
CA SER A 284 12.55 -16.39 -10.23
C SER A 284 13.87 -15.91 -9.59
N SER A 285 14.70 -15.15 -10.33
CA SER A 285 15.97 -14.62 -9.83
C SER A 285 15.82 -13.40 -8.92
N GLU A 286 14.66 -12.74 -8.91
CA GLU A 286 14.43 -11.53 -8.12
C GLU A 286 14.32 -11.85 -6.63
N ARG A 287 14.96 -11.03 -5.79
CA ARG A 287 14.82 -11.12 -4.33
C ARG A 287 13.45 -10.53 -3.93
N ALA A 288 12.57 -11.37 -3.42
CA ALA A 288 11.20 -11.02 -3.04
C ALA A 288 10.84 -11.57 -1.66
N VAL A 289 11.70 -11.29 -0.67
CA VAL A 289 11.48 -11.72 0.73
C VAL A 289 11.21 -10.50 1.58
N TYR A 290 10.07 -10.50 2.26
CA TYR A 290 9.56 -9.36 3.04
C TYR A 290 9.37 -9.71 4.51
N ASN A 291 9.56 -8.70 5.36
CA ASN A 291 9.15 -8.72 6.76
C ASN A 291 7.99 -7.76 6.97
N LEU A 292 6.96 -8.19 7.68
CA LEU A 292 5.84 -7.33 8.07
C LEU A 292 6.29 -6.28 9.08
N TYR A 293 5.83 -5.04 8.92
CA TYR A 293 6.06 -3.97 9.89
C TYR A 293 4.81 -3.18 10.26
N ALA A 294 3.74 -3.26 9.46
CA ALA A 294 2.51 -2.53 9.75
C ALA A 294 1.27 -3.26 9.22
N VAL A 295 0.18 -3.16 9.96
CA VAL A 295 -1.14 -3.70 9.58
C VAL A 295 -2.20 -2.68 9.96
N SER A 296 -3.09 -2.35 9.03
CA SER A 296 -4.34 -1.62 9.29
C SER A 296 -5.50 -2.62 9.36
N ASN A 297 -6.17 -2.68 10.49
CA ASN A 297 -7.27 -3.60 10.76
C ASN A 297 -8.60 -2.88 10.81
N HIS A 298 -9.62 -3.49 10.24
CA HIS A 298 -11.00 -3.04 10.31
C HIS A 298 -11.87 -4.04 11.07
N SER A 299 -12.50 -3.59 12.16
CA SER A 299 -13.56 -4.31 12.87
C SER A 299 -14.91 -3.72 12.51
N GLY A 300 -15.95 -4.57 12.36
CA GLY A 300 -17.27 -4.15 11.94
C GLY A 300 -17.69 -4.72 10.58
N ASN A 301 -18.66 -4.07 9.94
CA ASN A 301 -19.25 -4.51 8.67
C ASN A 301 -19.14 -3.41 7.58
N ALA A 302 -19.79 -3.63 6.44
CA ALA A 302 -19.77 -2.67 5.32
C ALA A 302 -20.51 -1.34 5.61
N LEU A 303 -21.39 -1.30 6.60
CA LEU A 303 -22.15 -0.11 6.97
C LEU A 303 -21.49 0.74 8.03
N GLY A 304 -20.51 0.18 8.73
CA GLY A 304 -19.76 0.89 9.77
C GLY A 304 -18.81 -0.01 10.53
N GLY A 305 -17.79 0.59 11.11
CA GLY A 305 -16.78 -0.11 11.87
C GLY A 305 -15.74 0.81 12.45
N HIS A 306 -14.61 0.23 12.81
CA HIS A 306 -13.51 0.95 13.41
C HIS A 306 -12.17 0.42 12.88
N TYR A 307 -11.27 1.34 12.55
CA TYR A 307 -9.91 1.01 12.13
C TYR A 307 -8.93 1.18 13.28
N THR A 308 -8.03 0.24 13.41
CA THR A 308 -6.85 0.29 14.29
C THR A 308 -5.62 -0.13 13.51
N SER A 309 -4.43 0.20 13.98
CA SER A 309 -3.20 -0.30 13.37
C SER A 309 -2.27 -0.97 14.36
N TYR A 310 -1.50 -1.92 13.87
CA TYR A 310 -0.38 -2.53 14.57
C TYR A 310 0.88 -2.21 13.78
N CYS A 311 1.86 -1.59 14.43
CA CYS A 311 3.10 -1.23 13.76
C CYS A 311 4.30 -1.65 14.61
N LYS A 312 5.32 -2.17 13.94
CA LYS A 312 6.63 -2.40 14.53
C LYS A 312 7.37 -1.07 14.56
N ASN A 313 7.57 -0.52 15.75
CA ASN A 313 8.30 0.73 15.91
C ASN A 313 9.76 0.56 15.43
N PRO A 314 10.21 1.28 14.40
CA PRO A 314 11.53 1.08 13.82
C PRO A 314 12.70 1.54 14.69
N ALA A 315 12.43 2.31 15.77
CA ALA A 315 13.46 2.73 16.72
C ALA A 315 13.61 1.74 17.87
N LEU A 316 12.51 1.10 18.30
CA LEU A 316 12.48 0.18 19.44
C LEU A 316 12.53 -1.30 19.00
N GLY A 317 12.14 -1.60 17.76
CA GLY A 317 12.04 -2.97 17.25
C GLY A 317 10.82 -3.76 17.73
N GLU A 318 9.97 -3.16 18.55
CA GLU A 318 8.80 -3.78 19.18
C GLU A 318 7.50 -3.41 18.47
N TRP A 319 6.48 -4.28 18.62
CA TRP A 319 5.16 -4.06 18.07
C TRP A 319 4.27 -3.27 19.02
N TYR A 320 3.53 -2.29 18.47
CA TYR A 320 2.58 -1.47 19.21
C TYR A 320 1.24 -1.43 18.51
N SER A 321 0.16 -1.44 19.32
CA SER A 321 -1.21 -1.24 18.87
C SER A 321 -1.57 0.24 18.96
N TYR A 322 -2.02 0.84 17.87
CA TYR A 322 -2.48 2.22 17.79
C TYR A 322 -3.99 2.25 17.57
N ASN A 323 -4.69 2.96 18.45
CA ASN A 323 -6.14 3.09 18.43
C ASN A 323 -6.52 4.55 18.76
N ASP A 324 -6.61 5.37 17.71
CA ASP A 324 -6.88 6.80 17.79
C ASP A 324 -6.04 7.51 18.87
N SER A 325 -6.68 8.19 19.81
CA SER A 325 -6.02 8.96 20.86
C SER A 325 -5.46 8.12 22.02
N ARG A 326 -5.70 6.81 22.03
CA ARG A 326 -5.17 5.95 23.09
C ARG A 326 -3.67 5.86 23.00
N TYR A 327 -3.01 5.83 24.17
CA TYR A 327 -1.57 5.58 24.23
C TYR A 327 -1.26 4.20 23.61
N PRO A 328 -0.29 4.10 22.70
CA PRO A 328 0.05 2.83 22.09
C PRO A 328 0.53 1.81 23.11
N LEU A 329 -0.10 0.65 23.12
CA LEU A 329 0.24 -0.45 24.02
C LEU A 329 1.24 -1.39 23.34
N SER A 330 2.30 -1.75 24.07
CA SER A 330 3.20 -2.81 23.62
C SER A 330 2.46 -4.15 23.62
N ASN A 331 2.51 -4.84 22.52
CA ASN A 331 1.83 -6.13 22.33
C ASN A 331 2.87 -7.24 22.21
N LEU A 332 3.59 -7.53 23.32
CA LEU A 332 4.56 -8.61 23.42
C LEU A 332 3.96 -10.00 23.17
N LEU A 333 2.65 -10.15 23.41
CA LEU A 333 1.92 -11.42 23.20
C LEU A 333 1.34 -11.55 21.77
N ALA A 334 1.30 -10.48 20.98
CA ALA A 334 0.78 -10.50 19.61
C ALA A 334 1.84 -10.94 18.57
N CYS A 335 3.11 -11.11 18.97
CA CYS A 335 4.14 -11.57 18.04
C CYS A 335 3.92 -12.97 17.51
N ASP A 336 3.24 -13.83 18.28
CA ASP A 336 2.91 -15.21 17.86
C ASP A 336 1.48 -15.35 17.32
N HIS A 337 0.61 -14.37 17.61
CA HIS A 337 -0.77 -14.31 17.15
C HIS A 337 -1.18 -12.85 16.89
N ILE A 338 -0.73 -12.23 15.78
CA ILE A 338 -1.51 -11.12 15.23
C ILE A 338 -2.77 -11.77 14.62
N THR A 339 -3.60 -12.26 15.48
CA THR A 339 -4.99 -12.60 15.18
C THR A 339 -5.65 -11.26 14.87
N ILE A 340 -5.96 -11.01 13.61
CA ILE A 340 -6.95 -9.99 13.26
C ILE A 340 -8.26 -10.55 13.79
N PRO A 341 -8.82 -10.04 14.92
CA PRO A 341 -10.06 -10.57 15.42
C PRO A 341 -11.12 -10.39 14.34
N SER A 342 -11.72 -11.47 13.92
CA SER A 342 -12.97 -11.46 13.18
C SER A 342 -14.11 -11.18 14.18
N TYR A 343 -14.32 -9.89 14.52
CA TYR A 343 -15.53 -9.48 15.23
C TYR A 343 -16.44 -8.70 14.29
#